data_d1a65af5d1389f561caee6db0ea55711
#
_entry.id   d1a65af5d1389f561caee6db0ea55711
#
_cell.length_a   1.000
_cell.length_b   1.000
_cell.length_c   1.000
_cell.angle_alpha   90.00
_cell.angle_beta   90.00
_cell.angle_gamma   90.00
#
_symmetry.space_group_name_H-M   'P 1'
#
loop_
_entity.id
_entity.type
_entity.pdbx_description
1 polymer ?
#
loop_
_entity_poly.entity_id
_entity_poly.type
_entity_poly.pdbx_seq_one_letter_code
_entity_poly.pdbx_strand_id
1 'polypeptide(L)'
;LGGGYRTSSWIESSTYREATAIIAVSDGMRRDVIEVYPFLDADRVHVVRNGIDTVTWHPDPNTDHLEKYGISTSRPYVVFVGRITRQKGIPHLLEAIRHMDPDIQFVFCASAPDTPEIGRETARAVAELQETHDVVWIQEHAPRPVVQQILTHALAFLCPSIYEPLGIVNLEAMACSTAVIASDVGGIPEVVVDGTTGLLVHYDQANQRDFEVAFSDAINQLVADPVRAQAMGALGRQRAIDEFGWDIVAERTLAVYASAGATPGGHVR
;
A
#
# COMPACT_ATOMS: atom_id res chain seq x y z
N LEU A 1 -26.63 7.53 4.63
CA LEU A 1 -26.03 6.19 4.70
C LEU A 1 -27.15 5.18 4.65
N GLY A 2 -27.23 4.38 3.55
CA GLY A 2 -28.34 3.47 3.26
C GLY A 2 -28.38 2.27 4.22
N GLY A 3 -29.50 1.53 4.19
CA GLY A 3 -29.76 0.39 5.08
C GLY A 3 -28.69 -0.73 5.04
N GLY A 4 -27.89 -0.81 3.96
CA GLY A 4 -26.79 -1.77 3.85
C GLY A 4 -25.69 -1.59 4.89
N TYR A 5 -25.35 -0.36 5.26
CA TYR A 5 -24.32 -0.09 6.28
C TYR A 5 -24.72 -0.62 7.67
N ARG A 6 -26.00 -0.43 8.07
CA ARG A 6 -26.50 -0.95 9.34
C ARG A 6 -26.45 -2.46 9.42
N THR A 7 -26.78 -3.14 8.32
CA THR A 7 -26.75 -4.62 8.25
C THR A 7 -25.31 -5.12 8.33
N SER A 8 -24.36 -4.51 7.61
CA SER A 8 -22.95 -4.87 7.69
C SER A 8 -22.39 -4.70 9.08
N SER A 9 -22.64 -3.56 9.74
CA SER A 9 -22.16 -3.30 11.10
C SER A 9 -22.77 -4.26 12.13
N TRP A 10 -24.06 -4.66 11.93
CA TRP A 10 -24.70 -5.64 12.81
C TRP A 10 -24.08 -7.03 12.62
N ILE A 11 -23.86 -7.47 11.37
CA ILE A 11 -23.21 -8.76 11.08
C ILE A 11 -21.81 -8.79 11.70
N GLU A 12 -21.01 -7.77 11.47
CA GLU A 12 -19.64 -7.66 11.97
C GLU A 12 -19.61 -7.69 13.51
N SER A 13 -20.41 -6.86 14.16
CA SER A 13 -20.53 -6.82 15.63
C SER A 13 -20.98 -8.17 16.22
N SER A 14 -21.94 -8.84 15.58
CA SER A 14 -22.42 -10.15 16.02
C SER A 14 -21.33 -11.22 15.85
N THR A 15 -20.62 -11.22 14.72
CA THR A 15 -19.51 -12.14 14.45
C THR A 15 -18.39 -11.97 15.48
N TYR A 16 -18.00 -10.74 15.80
CA TYR A 16 -16.97 -10.49 16.80
C TYR A 16 -17.35 -10.91 18.21
N ARG A 17 -18.65 -10.84 18.60
CA ARG A 17 -19.12 -11.33 19.89
C ARG A 17 -18.93 -12.83 20.03
N GLU A 18 -19.27 -13.58 18.99
CA GLU A 18 -19.29 -15.06 19.00
C GLU A 18 -17.93 -15.69 18.69
N ALA A 19 -17.00 -14.93 18.02
CA ALA A 19 -15.71 -15.45 17.66
C ALA A 19 -14.86 -15.80 18.88
N THR A 20 -14.24 -16.97 18.90
CA THR A 20 -13.30 -17.39 19.97
C THR A 20 -12.01 -16.57 19.89
N ALA A 21 -11.52 -16.29 18.68
CA ALA A 21 -10.38 -15.43 18.41
C ALA A 21 -10.65 -14.59 17.17
N ILE A 22 -10.03 -13.43 17.08
CA ILE A 22 -10.11 -12.49 15.96
C ILE A 22 -8.69 -12.23 15.47
N ILE A 23 -8.47 -12.26 14.16
CA ILE A 23 -7.18 -11.92 13.56
C ILE A 23 -7.28 -10.54 12.91
N ALA A 24 -6.46 -9.60 13.37
CA ALA A 24 -6.22 -8.32 12.74
C ALA A 24 -4.94 -8.39 11.88
N VAL A 25 -4.92 -7.69 10.75
CA VAL A 25 -3.79 -7.73 9.81
C VAL A 25 -2.63 -6.81 10.20
N SER A 26 -2.81 -6.01 11.24
CA SER A 26 -1.78 -5.11 11.80
C SER A 26 -2.11 -4.75 13.24
N ASP A 27 -1.13 -4.25 13.98
CA ASP A 27 -1.34 -3.65 15.30
C ASP A 27 -2.20 -2.38 15.20
N GLY A 28 -2.07 -1.63 14.09
CA GLY A 28 -2.96 -0.51 13.76
C GLY A 28 -4.41 -0.98 13.70
N MET A 29 -4.71 -1.97 12.87
CA MET A 29 -6.07 -2.51 12.74
C MET A 29 -6.58 -3.15 14.03
N ARG A 30 -5.71 -3.78 14.83
CA ARG A 30 -6.08 -4.28 16.15
C ARG A 30 -6.58 -3.16 17.06
N ARG A 31 -5.88 -2.03 17.08
CA ARG A 31 -6.33 -0.85 17.86
C ARG A 31 -7.68 -0.34 17.38
N ASP A 32 -7.85 -0.19 16.07
CA ASP A 32 -9.12 0.27 15.47
C ASP A 32 -10.29 -0.65 15.84
N VAL A 33 -10.10 -1.97 15.75
CA VAL A 33 -11.12 -2.96 16.11
C VAL A 33 -11.52 -2.86 17.59
N ILE A 34 -10.55 -2.73 18.50
CA ILE A 34 -10.81 -2.61 19.95
C ILE A 34 -11.50 -1.28 20.25
N GLU A 35 -11.13 -0.20 19.60
CA GLU A 35 -11.75 1.12 19.78
C GLU A 35 -13.21 1.13 19.29
N VAL A 36 -13.46 0.59 18.10
CA VAL A 36 -14.81 0.54 17.52
C VAL A 36 -15.73 -0.43 18.25
N TYR A 37 -15.18 -1.53 18.79
CA TYR A 37 -15.91 -2.57 19.49
C TYR A 37 -15.43 -2.75 20.93
N PRO A 38 -15.69 -1.79 21.84
CA PRO A 38 -15.17 -1.78 23.20
C PRO A 38 -15.70 -2.92 24.09
N PHE A 39 -16.63 -3.73 23.61
CA PHE A 39 -17.09 -4.94 24.27
C PHE A 39 -16.16 -6.15 24.05
N LEU A 40 -15.16 -6.02 23.16
CA LEU A 40 -14.22 -7.10 22.89
C LEU A 40 -13.15 -7.17 23.98
N ASP A 41 -12.84 -8.39 24.37
CA ASP A 41 -11.62 -8.65 25.11
C ASP A 41 -10.41 -8.52 24.18
N ALA A 42 -9.49 -7.62 24.51
CA ALA A 42 -8.31 -7.34 23.71
C ALA A 42 -7.40 -8.58 23.54
N ASP A 43 -7.43 -9.53 24.49
CA ASP A 43 -6.64 -10.75 24.42
C ASP A 43 -7.17 -11.75 23.37
N ARG A 44 -8.41 -11.55 22.89
CA ARG A 44 -8.99 -12.33 21.79
C ARG A 44 -8.62 -11.78 20.40
N VAL A 45 -8.02 -10.60 20.32
CA VAL A 45 -7.64 -9.96 19.06
C VAL A 45 -6.15 -10.12 18.82
N HIS A 46 -5.79 -11.06 17.96
CA HIS A 46 -4.42 -11.42 17.60
C HIS A 46 -3.98 -10.69 16.34
N VAL A 47 -2.69 -10.41 16.22
CA VAL A 47 -2.13 -9.81 15.00
C VAL A 47 -1.43 -10.88 14.18
N VAL A 48 -1.92 -11.07 12.95
CA VAL A 48 -1.24 -11.89 11.92
C VAL A 48 -1.24 -11.07 10.65
N ARG A 49 -0.08 -10.53 10.30
CA ARG A 49 0.09 -9.68 9.11
C ARG A 49 -0.11 -10.49 7.84
N ASN A 50 -0.70 -9.88 6.80
CA ASN A 50 -0.78 -10.50 5.49
C ASN A 50 0.62 -10.75 4.93
N GLY A 51 0.74 -11.82 4.13
CA GLY A 51 1.97 -12.19 3.47
C GLY A 51 2.07 -11.72 2.03
N ILE A 52 3.25 -11.93 1.48
CA ILE A 52 3.57 -11.77 0.07
C ILE A 52 4.25 -13.03 -0.47
N ASP A 53 3.91 -13.43 -1.68
CA ASP A 53 4.63 -14.49 -2.40
C ASP A 53 5.84 -13.89 -3.12
N THR A 54 7.00 -13.97 -2.48
CA THR A 54 8.26 -13.41 -3.01
C THR A 54 8.89 -14.25 -4.12
N VAL A 55 8.34 -15.41 -4.44
CA VAL A 55 8.68 -16.20 -5.64
C VAL A 55 7.92 -15.64 -6.84
N THR A 56 6.66 -15.30 -6.64
CA THR A 56 5.81 -14.68 -7.66
C THR A 56 6.13 -13.20 -7.86
N TRP A 57 6.33 -12.45 -6.77
CA TRP A 57 6.76 -11.06 -6.78
C TRP A 57 8.27 -11.00 -6.59
N HIS A 58 8.98 -10.66 -7.63
CA HIS A 58 10.45 -10.53 -7.66
C HIS A 58 10.85 -9.48 -8.70
N PRO A 59 12.08 -8.95 -8.67
CA PRO A 59 12.56 -8.07 -9.72
C PRO A 59 12.49 -8.72 -11.10
N ASP A 60 11.87 -8.01 -12.06
CA ASP A 60 11.84 -8.39 -13.47
C ASP A 60 12.73 -7.43 -14.28
N PRO A 61 13.87 -7.86 -14.81
CA PRO A 61 14.79 -6.98 -15.52
C PRO A 61 14.35 -6.60 -16.94
N ASN A 62 13.26 -7.19 -17.46
CA ASN A 62 12.75 -6.85 -18.79
C ASN A 62 12.10 -5.45 -18.78
N THR A 63 11.94 -4.84 -19.98
CA THR A 63 11.39 -3.48 -20.15
C THR A 63 10.30 -3.37 -21.22
N ASP A 64 9.89 -4.48 -21.82
CA ASP A 64 8.91 -4.54 -22.89
C ASP A 64 7.53 -3.96 -22.51
N HIS A 65 7.13 -4.13 -21.27
CA HIS A 65 5.90 -3.53 -20.75
C HIS A 65 6.07 -2.00 -20.52
N LEU A 66 7.25 -1.53 -20.11
CA LEU A 66 7.52 -0.11 -19.94
C LEU A 66 7.36 0.63 -21.28
N GLU A 67 8.00 0.10 -22.32
CA GLU A 67 7.96 0.67 -23.68
C GLU A 67 6.52 0.72 -24.21
N LYS A 68 5.75 -0.35 -24.00
CA LYS A 68 4.34 -0.43 -24.41
C LYS A 68 3.47 0.69 -23.83
N TYR A 69 3.74 1.10 -22.59
CA TYR A 69 2.98 2.15 -21.90
C TYR A 69 3.62 3.52 -21.97
N GLY A 70 4.74 3.67 -22.70
CA GLY A 70 5.45 4.95 -22.83
C GLY A 70 6.16 5.37 -21.54
N ILE A 71 6.51 4.39 -20.69
CA ILE A 71 7.30 4.66 -19.50
C ILE A 71 8.77 4.72 -19.87
N SER A 72 9.44 5.79 -19.42
CA SER A 72 10.83 6.03 -19.75
C SER A 72 11.76 5.01 -19.10
N THR A 73 12.72 4.50 -19.88
CA THR A 73 13.84 3.69 -19.38
C THR A 73 15.14 4.49 -19.23
N SER A 74 15.16 5.75 -19.68
CA SER A 74 16.34 6.60 -19.70
C SER A 74 16.38 7.68 -18.61
N ARG A 75 15.29 7.89 -17.92
CA ARG A 75 15.19 8.82 -16.78
C ARG A 75 14.40 8.18 -15.64
N PRO A 76 14.62 8.61 -14.39
CA PRO A 76 13.90 8.05 -13.25
C PRO A 76 12.40 8.34 -13.33
N TYR A 77 11.61 7.40 -12.85
CA TYR A 77 10.19 7.60 -12.60
C TYR A 77 9.79 7.08 -11.22
N VAL A 78 8.71 7.62 -10.72
CA VAL A 78 8.04 7.14 -9.51
C VAL A 78 6.65 6.61 -9.86
N VAL A 79 6.16 5.63 -9.10
CA VAL A 79 4.92 4.93 -9.47
C VAL A 79 3.93 4.85 -8.31
N PHE A 80 2.67 5.09 -8.62
CA PHE A 80 1.51 4.76 -7.78
C PHE A 80 0.78 3.55 -8.39
N VAL A 81 0.41 2.57 -7.55
CA VAL A 81 -0.39 1.41 -7.93
C VAL A 81 -1.57 1.27 -6.97
N GLY A 82 -2.78 1.26 -7.49
CA GLY A 82 -3.94 1.08 -6.63
C GLY A 82 -5.28 1.43 -7.29
N ARG A 83 -6.37 1.21 -6.55
CA ARG A 83 -7.70 1.68 -6.95
C ARG A 83 -7.82 3.18 -6.74
N ILE A 84 -8.68 3.81 -7.53
CA ILE A 84 -8.99 5.23 -7.38
C ILE A 84 -10.04 5.38 -6.27
N THR A 85 -9.57 5.53 -5.04
CA THR A 85 -10.41 5.71 -3.85
C THR A 85 -9.92 6.90 -3.02
N ARG A 86 -10.80 7.48 -2.19
CA ARG A 86 -10.38 8.56 -1.29
C ARG A 86 -9.32 8.08 -0.28
N GLN A 87 -9.43 6.83 0.18
CA GLN A 87 -8.48 6.23 1.13
C GLN A 87 -7.05 6.17 0.60
N LYS A 88 -6.87 6.03 -0.73
CA LYS A 88 -5.55 5.93 -1.35
C LYS A 88 -4.82 7.27 -1.50
N GLY A 89 -5.45 8.38 -1.11
CA GLY A 89 -4.79 9.68 -1.03
C GLY A 89 -4.35 10.26 -2.38
N ILE A 90 -4.92 9.81 -3.50
CA ILE A 90 -4.56 10.30 -4.84
C ILE A 90 -4.62 11.83 -4.94
N PRO A 91 -5.63 12.54 -4.40
CA PRO A 91 -5.65 14.00 -4.46
C PRO A 91 -4.42 14.64 -3.83
N HIS A 92 -3.95 14.13 -2.68
CA HIS A 92 -2.74 14.62 -2.01
C HIS A 92 -1.49 14.35 -2.84
N LEU A 93 -1.41 13.19 -3.50
CA LEU A 93 -0.30 12.88 -4.39
C LEU A 93 -0.24 13.82 -5.58
N LEU A 94 -1.39 14.06 -6.23
CA LEU A 94 -1.45 14.97 -7.38
C LEU A 94 -1.09 16.40 -6.97
N GLU A 95 -1.47 16.84 -5.78
CA GLU A 95 -1.09 18.15 -5.25
C GLU A 95 0.42 18.21 -4.93
N ALA A 96 0.99 17.18 -4.32
CA ALA A 96 2.43 17.10 -4.08
C ALA A 96 3.23 17.19 -5.39
N ILE A 97 2.80 16.52 -6.46
CA ILE A 97 3.47 16.52 -7.77
C ILE A 97 3.44 17.90 -8.42
N ARG A 98 2.40 18.73 -8.24
CA ARG A 98 2.30 20.08 -8.81
C ARG A 98 3.48 20.99 -8.46
N HIS A 99 4.17 20.70 -7.37
CA HIS A 99 5.29 21.47 -6.86
C HIS A 99 6.65 20.85 -7.16
N MET A 100 6.68 19.76 -7.95
CA MET A 100 7.90 19.02 -8.25
C MET A 100 8.54 19.45 -9.56
N ASP A 101 9.80 19.03 -9.76
CA ASP A 101 10.52 19.20 -11.02
C ASP A 101 9.83 18.39 -12.14
N PRO A 102 9.53 18.98 -13.30
CA PRO A 102 8.92 18.30 -14.43
C PRO A 102 9.81 17.24 -15.10
N ASP A 103 11.10 17.17 -14.79
CA ASP A 103 12.03 16.20 -15.36
C ASP A 103 11.84 14.77 -14.84
N ILE A 104 11.00 14.58 -13.80
CA ILE A 104 10.64 13.28 -13.27
C ILE A 104 9.37 12.79 -13.98
N GLN A 105 9.36 11.53 -14.43
CA GLN A 105 8.12 10.92 -14.92
C GLN A 105 7.30 10.32 -13.75
N PHE A 106 5.99 10.56 -13.78
CA PHE A 106 5.03 10.01 -12.81
C PHE A 106 4.18 8.95 -13.50
N VAL A 107 4.16 7.75 -12.95
CA VAL A 107 3.38 6.62 -13.49
C VAL A 107 2.24 6.29 -12.53
N PHE A 108 1.03 6.32 -13.03
CA PHE A 108 -0.17 5.91 -12.29
C PHE A 108 -0.73 4.62 -12.89
N CYS A 109 -0.60 3.50 -12.18
CA CYS A 109 -1.35 2.27 -12.43
C CYS A 109 -2.63 2.33 -11.58
N ALA A 110 -3.59 3.14 -12.00
CA ALA A 110 -4.77 3.47 -11.20
C ALA A 110 -6.05 3.25 -11.99
N SER A 111 -6.87 2.32 -11.52
CA SER A 111 -8.13 1.91 -12.14
C SER A 111 -9.26 1.79 -11.13
N ALA A 112 -10.45 1.42 -11.59
CA ALA A 112 -11.61 1.07 -10.77
C ALA A 112 -11.94 2.12 -9.69
N PRO A 113 -12.42 3.32 -10.09
CA PRO A 113 -12.87 4.33 -9.13
C PRO A 113 -14.07 3.82 -8.32
N ASP A 114 -14.10 4.12 -7.01
CA ASP A 114 -15.21 3.72 -6.12
C ASP A 114 -16.53 4.36 -6.54
N THR A 115 -16.48 5.57 -7.10
CA THR A 115 -17.66 6.24 -7.67
C THR A 115 -17.30 6.97 -8.96
N PRO A 116 -18.28 7.19 -9.87
CA PRO A 116 -18.07 7.98 -11.08
C PRO A 116 -17.57 9.41 -10.81
N GLU A 117 -17.94 10.01 -9.68
CA GLU A 117 -17.52 11.35 -9.26
C GLU A 117 -16.01 11.37 -9.02
N ILE A 118 -15.50 10.44 -8.17
CA ILE A 118 -14.08 10.33 -7.85
C ILE A 118 -13.27 10.07 -9.13
N GLY A 119 -13.80 9.22 -10.03
CA GLY A 119 -13.16 8.96 -11.31
C GLY A 119 -13.02 10.22 -12.18
N ARG A 120 -14.07 11.04 -12.27
CA ARG A 120 -14.03 12.30 -13.03
C ARG A 120 -13.10 13.34 -12.39
N GLU A 121 -13.15 13.47 -11.07
CA GLU A 121 -12.25 14.36 -10.30
C GLU A 121 -10.78 14.00 -10.58
N THR A 122 -10.45 12.72 -10.46
CA THR A 122 -9.09 12.22 -10.72
C THR A 122 -8.68 12.45 -12.17
N ALA A 123 -9.55 12.12 -13.13
CA ALA A 123 -9.24 12.28 -14.55
C ALA A 123 -8.97 13.74 -14.91
N ARG A 124 -9.74 14.68 -14.37
CA ARG A 124 -9.53 16.11 -14.57
C ARG A 124 -8.17 16.55 -13.97
N ALA A 125 -7.89 16.17 -12.73
CA ALA A 125 -6.66 16.57 -12.04
C ALA A 125 -5.41 15.99 -12.71
N VAL A 126 -5.46 14.74 -13.22
CA VAL A 126 -4.37 14.16 -14.00
C VAL A 126 -4.20 14.87 -15.33
N ALA A 127 -5.29 15.21 -16.05
CA ALA A 127 -5.20 15.95 -17.31
C ALA A 127 -4.58 17.34 -17.12
N GLU A 128 -4.95 18.06 -16.06
CA GLU A 128 -4.32 19.34 -15.70
C GLU A 128 -2.82 19.18 -15.39
N LEU A 129 -2.44 18.10 -14.70
CA LEU A 129 -1.06 17.82 -14.36
C LEU A 129 -0.21 17.46 -15.61
N GLN A 130 -0.80 16.77 -16.57
CA GLN A 130 -0.18 16.41 -17.85
C GLN A 130 0.18 17.63 -18.74
N GLU A 131 -0.39 18.81 -18.47
CA GLU A 131 -0.02 20.05 -19.18
C GLU A 131 1.40 20.55 -18.80
N THR A 132 1.89 20.17 -17.61
CA THR A 132 3.15 20.67 -17.05
C THR A 132 4.14 19.59 -16.66
N HIS A 133 3.69 18.34 -16.48
CA HIS A 133 4.51 17.22 -16.03
C HIS A 133 4.33 16.02 -16.95
N ASP A 134 5.34 15.16 -17.00
CA ASP A 134 5.27 13.89 -17.72
C ASP A 134 4.56 12.83 -16.86
N VAL A 135 3.27 12.66 -17.11
CA VAL A 135 2.42 11.73 -16.39
C VAL A 135 1.90 10.65 -17.33
N VAL A 136 2.24 9.41 -17.07
CA VAL A 136 1.68 8.21 -17.69
C VAL A 136 0.57 7.66 -16.78
N TRP A 137 -0.64 7.52 -17.31
CA TRP A 137 -1.75 6.95 -16.57
C TRP A 137 -2.31 5.71 -17.25
N ILE A 138 -2.10 4.55 -16.64
CA ILE A 138 -2.65 3.25 -17.03
C ILE A 138 -3.99 3.09 -16.33
N GLN A 139 -5.08 3.26 -17.09
CA GLN A 139 -6.45 3.28 -16.57
C GLN A 139 -7.10 1.90 -16.52
N GLU A 140 -6.62 0.96 -17.32
CA GLU A 140 -7.05 -0.42 -17.26
C GLU A 140 -6.43 -1.17 -16.08
N HIS A 141 -7.03 -2.31 -15.72
CA HIS A 141 -6.43 -3.21 -14.76
C HIS A 141 -5.15 -3.82 -15.37
N ALA A 142 -4.00 -3.35 -14.91
CA ALA A 142 -2.73 -3.88 -15.36
C ALA A 142 -2.51 -5.30 -14.78
N PRO A 143 -2.21 -6.30 -15.62
CA PRO A 143 -1.84 -7.64 -15.14
C PRO A 143 -0.60 -7.61 -14.27
N ARG A 144 -0.50 -8.57 -13.33
CA ARG A 144 0.65 -8.66 -12.41
C ARG A 144 2.02 -8.54 -13.08
N PRO A 145 2.35 -9.24 -14.20
CA PRO A 145 3.67 -9.09 -14.82
C PRO A 145 3.99 -7.66 -15.25
N VAL A 146 2.99 -6.92 -15.70
CA VAL A 146 3.11 -5.49 -16.04
C VAL A 146 3.44 -4.67 -14.81
N VAL A 147 2.65 -4.82 -13.73
CA VAL A 147 2.87 -4.09 -12.47
C VAL A 147 4.23 -4.45 -11.87
N GLN A 148 4.61 -5.71 -11.89
CA GLN A 148 5.90 -6.20 -11.40
C GLN A 148 7.08 -5.54 -12.12
N GLN A 149 7.03 -5.48 -13.46
CA GLN A 149 8.06 -4.83 -14.26
C GLN A 149 8.10 -3.32 -13.99
N ILE A 150 6.94 -2.66 -13.93
CA ILE A 150 6.86 -1.24 -13.61
C ILE A 150 7.41 -0.95 -12.19
N LEU A 151 7.08 -1.75 -11.20
CA LEU A 151 7.64 -1.60 -9.85
C LEU A 151 9.15 -1.80 -9.86
N THR A 152 9.67 -2.84 -10.53
CA THR A 152 11.10 -3.18 -10.55
C THR A 152 11.97 -2.03 -11.03
N HIS A 153 11.53 -1.28 -12.02
CA HIS A 153 12.31 -0.21 -12.63
C HIS A 153 11.99 1.19 -12.06
N ALA A 154 11.00 1.29 -11.18
CA ALA A 154 10.68 2.55 -10.53
C ALA A 154 11.76 2.96 -9.52
N LEU A 155 12.05 4.25 -9.44
CA LEU A 155 12.90 4.81 -8.39
C LEU A 155 12.27 4.62 -7.01
N ALA A 156 10.96 4.85 -6.92
CA ALA A 156 10.18 4.61 -5.69
C ALA A 156 8.71 4.32 -6.03
N PHE A 157 8.09 3.52 -5.18
CA PHE A 157 6.65 3.33 -5.10
C PHE A 157 6.03 4.34 -4.13
N LEU A 158 4.92 4.97 -4.53
CA LEU A 158 4.24 6.02 -3.78
C LEU A 158 2.94 5.49 -3.16
N CYS A 159 2.83 5.58 -1.83
CA CYS A 159 1.65 5.15 -1.08
C CYS A 159 1.12 6.28 -0.17
N PRO A 160 0.45 7.31 -0.72
CA PRO A 160 -0.04 8.47 0.02
C PRO A 160 -1.37 8.18 0.74
N SER A 161 -1.62 6.93 1.15
CA SER A 161 -2.88 6.51 1.74
C SER A 161 -3.20 7.30 3.01
N ILE A 162 -4.47 7.70 3.19
CA ILE A 162 -4.95 8.34 4.41
C ILE A 162 -5.50 7.32 5.42
N TYR A 163 -5.71 6.10 4.97
CA TYR A 163 -6.03 4.92 5.78
C TYR A 163 -5.57 3.66 5.05
N GLU A 164 -4.84 2.79 5.73
CA GLU A 164 -4.33 1.54 5.18
C GLU A 164 -4.24 0.46 6.26
N PRO A 165 -5.02 -0.62 6.18
CA PRO A 165 -4.98 -1.69 7.17
C PRO A 165 -3.62 -2.34 7.36
N LEU A 166 -2.87 -2.58 6.27
CA LEU A 166 -1.48 -3.07 6.29
C LEU A 166 -0.65 -2.48 5.15
N GLY A 167 -1.19 -2.48 3.91
CA GLY A 167 -0.47 -2.01 2.73
C GLY A 167 0.21 -3.13 1.94
N ILE A 168 -0.57 -4.09 1.41
CA ILE A 168 -0.04 -5.20 0.60
C ILE A 168 0.76 -4.69 -0.60
N VAL A 169 0.35 -3.58 -1.23
CA VAL A 169 1.07 -3.03 -2.39
C VAL A 169 2.47 -2.52 -2.00
N ASN A 170 2.66 -2.07 -0.75
CA ASN A 170 4.01 -1.78 -0.24
C ASN A 170 4.88 -3.05 -0.23
N LEU A 171 4.32 -4.19 0.18
CA LEU A 171 5.02 -5.48 0.14
C LEU A 171 5.33 -5.93 -1.30
N GLU A 172 4.42 -5.69 -2.25
CA GLU A 172 4.64 -5.96 -3.67
C GLU A 172 5.81 -5.14 -4.22
N ALA A 173 5.86 -3.84 -3.90
CA ALA A 173 6.95 -2.95 -4.28
C ALA A 173 8.27 -3.38 -3.63
N MET A 174 8.28 -3.65 -2.34
CA MET A 174 9.45 -4.16 -1.62
C MET A 174 9.94 -5.50 -2.20
N ALA A 175 9.03 -6.42 -2.52
CA ALA A 175 9.37 -7.69 -3.15
C ALA A 175 10.01 -7.52 -4.54
N CYS A 176 9.67 -6.44 -5.26
CA CYS A 176 10.29 -6.04 -6.52
C CYS A 176 11.59 -5.23 -6.35
N SER A 177 12.11 -5.09 -5.12
CA SER A 177 13.29 -4.27 -4.77
C SER A 177 13.11 -2.78 -5.02
N THR A 178 11.90 -2.26 -4.87
CA THR A 178 11.57 -0.85 -5.06
C THR A 178 11.49 -0.17 -3.70
N ALA A 179 12.13 0.98 -3.54
CA ALA A 179 11.97 1.83 -2.35
C ALA A 179 10.53 2.29 -2.21
N VAL A 180 10.07 2.48 -0.98
CA VAL A 180 8.69 2.91 -0.71
C VAL A 180 8.69 4.30 -0.09
N ILE A 181 7.86 5.22 -0.61
CA ILE A 181 7.52 6.47 0.05
C ILE A 181 6.05 6.36 0.43
N ALA A 182 5.74 6.39 1.70
CA ALA A 182 4.38 6.15 2.19
C ALA A 182 4.00 7.07 3.34
N SER A 183 2.70 7.26 3.55
CA SER A 183 2.19 7.86 4.78
C SER A 183 2.42 6.93 5.98
N ASP A 184 2.46 7.48 7.19
CA ASP A 184 2.66 6.74 8.44
C ASP A 184 1.35 6.23 9.08
N VAL A 185 0.33 5.94 8.27
CA VAL A 185 -1.01 5.57 8.76
C VAL A 185 -1.22 4.06 8.86
N GLY A 186 -2.11 3.66 9.77
CA GLY A 186 -2.59 2.29 9.92
C GLY A 186 -1.48 1.28 10.16
N GLY A 187 -1.38 0.27 9.28
CA GLY A 187 -0.34 -0.76 9.32
C GLY A 187 0.90 -0.48 8.46
N ILE A 188 0.96 0.64 7.75
CA ILE A 188 2.11 0.97 6.89
C ILE A 188 3.44 1.00 7.67
N PRO A 189 3.54 1.61 8.87
CA PRO A 189 4.78 1.61 9.66
C PRO A 189 5.23 0.22 10.13
N GLU A 190 4.37 -0.77 10.05
CA GLU A 190 4.71 -2.16 10.37
C GLU A 190 5.34 -2.89 9.16
N VAL A 191 5.11 -2.38 7.95
CA VAL A 191 5.67 -2.89 6.70
C VAL A 191 6.94 -2.14 6.33
N VAL A 192 6.87 -0.81 6.26
CA VAL A 192 7.96 0.07 5.85
C VAL A 192 8.72 0.55 7.08
N VAL A 193 10.03 0.35 7.08
CA VAL A 193 10.94 0.86 8.13
C VAL A 193 11.52 2.18 7.64
N ASP A 194 11.12 3.28 8.31
CA ASP A 194 11.54 4.62 7.94
C ASP A 194 13.06 4.77 7.89
N GLY A 195 13.54 5.43 6.85
CA GLY A 195 14.97 5.65 6.59
C GLY A 195 15.75 4.39 6.18
N THR A 196 15.14 3.20 6.22
CA THR A 196 15.80 1.90 5.95
C THR A 196 15.24 1.21 4.71
N THR A 197 13.95 0.94 4.66
CA THR A 197 13.31 0.27 3.51
C THR A 197 12.48 1.25 2.67
N GLY A 198 12.37 2.49 3.11
CA GLY A 198 11.62 3.56 2.49
C GLY A 198 11.62 4.80 3.36
N LEU A 199 10.76 5.76 3.01
CA LEU A 199 10.52 6.98 3.77
C LEU A 199 9.06 7.02 4.21
N LEU A 200 8.83 7.33 5.48
CA LEU A 200 7.48 7.56 6.02
C LEU A 200 7.23 9.06 6.17
N VAL A 201 6.08 9.47 5.70
CA VAL A 201 5.62 10.88 5.76
C VAL A 201 4.42 10.94 6.68
N HIS A 202 4.48 11.81 7.68
CA HIS A 202 3.40 11.98 8.65
C HIS A 202 2.15 12.56 8.00
N TYR A 203 1.02 11.84 8.14
CA TYR A 203 -0.28 12.31 7.69
C TYR A 203 -1.12 12.83 8.85
N ASP A 204 -1.48 14.11 8.78
CA ASP A 204 -2.46 14.74 9.67
C ASP A 204 -3.63 15.30 8.85
N GLN A 205 -4.83 14.81 9.12
CA GLN A 205 -6.04 15.28 8.46
C GLN A 205 -6.30 16.78 8.66
N ALA A 206 -5.81 17.37 9.75
CA ALA A 206 -5.95 18.80 10.03
C ALA A 206 -4.93 19.66 9.25
N ASN A 207 -3.80 19.05 8.81
CA ASN A 207 -2.69 19.74 8.16
C ASN A 207 -2.28 19.05 6.84
N GLN A 208 -3.23 18.84 5.94
CA GLN A 208 -3.04 18.11 4.69
C GLN A 208 -1.95 18.71 3.80
N ARG A 209 -1.82 20.05 3.79
CA ARG A 209 -0.80 20.75 3.00
C ARG A 209 0.62 20.41 3.47
N ASP A 210 0.82 20.29 4.78
CA ASP A 210 2.14 19.93 5.32
C ASP A 210 2.51 18.50 4.90
N PHE A 211 1.54 17.58 4.85
CA PHE A 211 1.73 16.24 4.30
C PHE A 211 2.10 16.29 2.81
N GLU A 212 1.40 17.08 1.99
CA GLU A 212 1.65 17.20 0.55
C GLU A 212 3.06 17.73 0.26
N VAL A 213 3.50 18.75 1.00
CA VAL A 213 4.86 19.29 0.91
C VAL A 213 5.89 18.26 1.35
N ALA A 214 5.70 17.64 2.52
CA ALA A 214 6.63 16.64 3.03
C ALA A 214 6.71 15.39 2.11
N PHE A 215 5.60 15.03 1.45
CA PHE A 215 5.57 13.92 0.49
C PHE A 215 6.37 14.27 -0.78
N SER A 216 6.24 15.50 -1.29
CA SER A 216 7.05 16.04 -2.37
C SER A 216 8.55 16.04 -2.00
N ASP A 217 8.89 16.50 -0.79
CA ASP A 217 10.27 16.51 -0.30
C ASP A 217 10.86 15.11 -0.19
N ALA A 218 10.08 14.12 0.25
CA ALA A 218 10.50 12.72 0.31
C ALA A 218 10.81 12.15 -1.07
N ILE A 219 10.00 12.48 -2.09
CA ILE A 219 10.28 12.10 -3.48
C ILE A 219 11.58 12.76 -3.95
N ASN A 220 11.73 14.08 -3.76
CA ASN A 220 12.91 14.83 -4.15
C ASN A 220 14.20 14.29 -3.49
N GLN A 221 14.14 13.83 -2.22
CA GLN A 221 15.27 13.20 -1.55
C GLN A 221 15.76 11.94 -2.29
N LEU A 222 14.85 11.06 -2.73
CA LEU A 222 15.24 9.85 -3.44
C LEU A 222 15.64 10.12 -4.89
N VAL A 223 15.06 11.14 -5.52
CA VAL A 223 15.49 11.58 -6.87
C VAL A 223 16.91 12.12 -6.84
N ALA A 224 17.26 12.87 -5.80
CA ALA A 224 18.61 13.41 -5.61
C ALA A 224 19.65 12.32 -5.24
N ASP A 225 19.21 11.19 -4.68
CA ASP A 225 20.06 10.07 -4.27
C ASP A 225 19.49 8.72 -4.73
N PRO A 226 19.59 8.38 -6.03
CA PRO A 226 19.12 7.10 -6.55
C PRO A 226 19.85 5.88 -5.95
N VAL A 227 21.08 6.05 -5.49
CA VAL A 227 21.85 4.98 -4.83
C VAL A 227 21.19 4.61 -3.50
N ARG A 228 20.77 5.61 -2.74
CA ARG A 228 20.00 5.41 -1.50
C ARG A 228 18.67 4.73 -1.79
N ALA A 229 17.94 5.16 -2.82
CA ALA A 229 16.67 4.51 -3.22
C ALA A 229 16.88 3.03 -3.54
N GLN A 230 17.92 2.69 -4.33
CA GLN A 230 18.25 1.31 -4.65
C GLN A 230 18.60 0.49 -3.39
N ALA A 231 19.39 1.05 -2.47
CA ALA A 231 19.73 0.38 -1.22
C ALA A 231 18.48 0.10 -0.35
N MET A 232 17.57 1.09 -0.24
CA MET A 232 16.28 0.92 0.45
C MET A 232 15.43 -0.17 -0.19
N GLY A 233 15.35 -0.22 -1.51
CA GLY A 233 14.63 -1.27 -2.24
C GLY A 233 15.19 -2.66 -1.97
N ALA A 234 16.52 -2.82 -1.97
CA ALA A 234 17.18 -4.08 -1.67
C ALA A 234 16.90 -4.55 -0.23
N LEU A 235 16.99 -3.65 0.75
CA LEU A 235 16.64 -3.95 2.15
C LEU A 235 15.15 -4.25 2.31
N GLY A 236 14.29 -3.55 1.56
CA GLY A 236 12.85 -3.81 1.50
C GLY A 236 12.55 -5.22 1.02
N ARG A 237 13.22 -5.68 -0.05
CA ARG A 237 13.05 -7.05 -0.54
C ARG A 237 13.48 -8.08 0.49
N GLN A 238 14.64 -7.88 1.13
CA GLN A 238 15.11 -8.81 2.17
C GLN A 238 14.08 -8.91 3.30
N ARG A 239 13.55 -7.77 3.76
CA ARG A 239 12.50 -7.73 4.79
C ARG A 239 11.22 -8.44 4.35
N ALA A 240 10.78 -8.25 3.09
CA ALA A 240 9.60 -8.94 2.55
C ALA A 240 9.77 -10.47 2.58
N ILE A 241 10.97 -10.98 2.25
CA ILE A 241 11.30 -12.40 2.30
C ILE A 241 11.32 -12.91 3.74
N ASP A 242 12.00 -12.21 4.65
CA ASP A 242 12.30 -12.70 5.99
C ASP A 242 11.10 -12.60 6.95
N GLU A 243 10.17 -11.65 6.75
CA GLU A 243 9.14 -11.36 7.73
C GLU A 243 7.70 -11.54 7.22
N PHE A 244 7.49 -11.55 5.89
CA PHE A 244 6.17 -11.54 5.28
C PHE A 244 5.92 -12.72 4.32
N GLY A 245 6.73 -13.77 4.36
CA GLY A 245 6.47 -15.01 3.60
C GLY A 245 5.17 -15.69 4.06
N TRP A 246 4.47 -16.37 3.15
CA TRP A 246 3.21 -17.06 3.48
C TRP A 246 3.38 -18.22 4.46
N ASP A 247 4.54 -18.84 4.53
CA ASP A 247 4.92 -19.83 5.55
C ASP A 247 4.92 -19.24 6.96
N ILE A 248 5.47 -18.03 7.15
CA ILE A 248 5.43 -17.29 8.42
C ILE A 248 3.99 -16.94 8.80
N VAL A 249 3.18 -16.51 7.83
CA VAL A 249 1.76 -16.21 8.06
C VAL A 249 1.00 -17.46 8.48
N ALA A 250 1.25 -18.59 7.81
CA ALA A 250 0.63 -19.87 8.14
C ALA A 250 1.00 -20.33 9.55
N GLU A 251 2.28 -20.25 9.94
CA GLU A 251 2.76 -20.59 11.28
C GLU A 251 2.05 -19.75 12.35
N ARG A 252 2.03 -18.42 12.17
CA ARG A 252 1.37 -17.49 13.10
C ARG A 252 -0.14 -17.76 13.19
N THR A 253 -0.79 -18.05 12.06
CA THR A 253 -2.22 -18.38 12.03
C THR A 253 -2.51 -19.68 12.78
N LEU A 254 -1.68 -20.71 12.61
CA LEU A 254 -1.80 -21.97 13.35
C LEU A 254 -1.59 -21.78 14.85
N ALA A 255 -0.69 -20.87 15.25
CA ALA A 255 -0.51 -20.54 16.67
C ALA A 255 -1.77 -19.90 17.27
N VAL A 256 -2.46 -19.02 16.53
CA VAL A 256 -3.76 -18.47 16.97
C VAL A 256 -4.81 -19.56 17.08
N TYR A 257 -4.90 -20.46 16.11
CA TYR A 257 -5.86 -21.59 16.17
C TYR A 257 -5.59 -22.50 17.37
N ALA A 258 -4.33 -22.80 17.65
CA ALA A 258 -3.95 -23.61 18.82
C ALA A 258 -4.33 -22.92 20.13
N SER A 259 -4.10 -21.60 20.27
CA SER A 259 -4.49 -20.82 21.44
C SER A 259 -6.02 -20.75 21.63
N ALA A 260 -6.77 -20.76 20.53
CA ALA A 260 -8.24 -20.77 20.52
C ALA A 260 -8.85 -22.17 20.80
N GLY A 261 -8.01 -23.19 21.08
CA GLY A 261 -8.45 -24.56 21.38
C GLY A 261 -8.78 -25.40 20.15
N ALA A 262 -8.40 -24.96 18.94
CA ALA A 262 -8.54 -25.76 17.73
C ALA A 262 -7.46 -26.87 17.71
N THR A 263 -7.87 -28.12 17.59
CA THR A 263 -6.96 -29.26 17.44
C THR A 263 -6.70 -29.51 15.95
N PRO A 264 -5.45 -29.55 15.47
CA PRO A 264 -5.17 -29.90 14.08
C PRO A 264 -5.78 -31.27 13.75
N GLY A 265 -6.67 -31.34 12.76
CA GLY A 265 -7.32 -32.58 12.34
C GLY A 265 -8.67 -32.90 12.95
N GLY A 266 -9.24 -32.04 13.81
CA GLY A 266 -10.61 -32.17 14.28
C GLY A 266 -11.61 -31.90 13.17
N HIS A 267 -12.31 -32.94 12.68
CA HIS A 267 -13.46 -32.74 11.80
C HIS A 267 -14.52 -31.94 12.56
N VAL A 268 -14.87 -30.76 12.04
CA VAL A 268 -16.09 -30.05 12.46
C VAL A 268 -17.26 -30.98 12.17
N ARG A 269 -17.96 -31.40 13.22
CA ARG A 269 -19.22 -32.17 13.13
C ARG A 269 -20.36 -31.22 12.80
#